data_46efdbd6eed84087e2bd6a4455026ff7
#
_entry.id   46efdbd6eed84087e2bd6a4455026ff7
#
_cell.length_a   1.000
_cell.length_b   1.000
_cell.length_c   1.000
_cell.angle_alpha   90.00
_cell.angle_beta   90.00
_cell.angle_gamma   90.00
#
_symmetry.space_group_name_H-M   'P 1'
#
loop_
_entity.id
_entity.type
_entity.pdbx_description
1 polymer ?
#
loop_
_entity_poly.entity_id
_entity_poly.type
_entity_poly.pdbx_seq_one_letter_code
_entity_poly.pdbx_strand_id
1 'polypeptide(L)'
;MKFLIKFFALASILFSFGVFADGHQKTIMLSTKGPGAGNPFWASVEAGAKDAAAEFGVNLVILSPPQESDVMAQVAQIEDQIAKGVDGIAIAPTDPNAVAPILDDAIASGVPVVYIDTNGINEGVTFIGTNNINGAALAAKYICDNVPAGSDVAILQGMITQTTGQHRAEGSNKGLTECGLNIVAELPANWDTAQGMSVTEDILTGNPNIKAIFASNDNMGLGAIQALKNADMLSDVIVVGFDANPDAAASVAAGEMSATIAQFSYNMGYMGVENALKLANGETIPDNIDTGTVLVTAENAADFM
;
A
#
# COMPACT_ATOMS: atom_id res chain seq x y z
N MET A 1 -24.10 -11.04 87.51
CA MET A 1 -24.37 -11.64 86.18
C MET A 1 -23.68 -10.81 85.15
N LYS A 2 -22.51 -11.25 84.65
CA LYS A 2 -21.77 -10.53 83.59
C LYS A 2 -21.88 -11.34 82.32
N PHE A 3 -22.54 -10.76 81.34
CA PHE A 3 -22.66 -11.35 80.01
C PHE A 3 -21.38 -11.00 79.14
N LEU A 4 -20.65 -12.04 78.74
CA LEU A 4 -19.50 -11.94 77.88
C LEU A 4 -20.02 -12.05 76.37
N ILE A 5 -19.94 -10.99 75.63
CA ILE A 5 -20.20 -11.02 74.21
C ILE A 5 -18.89 -11.36 73.46
N LYS A 6 -18.84 -12.55 72.85
CA LYS A 6 -17.73 -12.94 71.98
C LYS A 6 -17.95 -12.38 70.59
N PHE A 7 -17.07 -11.47 70.16
CA PHE A 7 -16.98 -11.00 68.73
C PHE A 7 -16.26 -12.08 67.93
N PHE A 8 -16.96 -12.64 66.95
CA PHE A 8 -16.36 -13.47 65.91
C PHE A 8 -15.93 -12.53 64.80
N ALA A 9 -14.63 -12.33 64.60
CA ALA A 9 -14.08 -11.63 63.45
C ALA A 9 -14.02 -12.60 62.25
N LEU A 10 -14.88 -12.37 61.25
CA LEU A 10 -14.87 -13.09 59.97
C LEU A 10 -13.78 -12.47 59.09
N ALA A 11 -12.64 -13.14 58.98
CA ALA A 11 -11.57 -12.74 58.04
C ALA A 11 -11.96 -13.13 56.64
N SER A 12 -12.40 -12.16 55.84
CA SER A 12 -12.62 -12.31 54.40
C SER A 12 -11.28 -12.35 53.68
N ILE A 13 -10.85 -13.55 53.29
CA ILE A 13 -9.68 -13.74 52.43
C ILE A 13 -10.12 -13.34 51.00
N LEU A 14 -9.75 -12.14 50.58
CA LEU A 14 -9.82 -11.70 49.18
C LEU A 14 -8.75 -12.48 48.39
N PHE A 15 -9.16 -13.53 47.68
CA PHE A 15 -8.35 -14.15 46.66
C PHE A 15 -8.30 -13.16 45.48
N SER A 16 -7.24 -12.39 45.39
CA SER A 16 -6.88 -11.66 44.15
C SER A 16 -6.49 -12.71 43.11
N PHE A 17 -7.38 -13.05 42.21
CA PHE A 17 -6.99 -13.70 40.97
C PHE A 17 -6.10 -12.70 40.21
N GLY A 18 -4.79 -12.84 40.37
CA GLY A 18 -3.84 -12.26 39.45
C GLY A 18 -4.09 -12.90 38.12
N VAL A 19 -4.62 -12.12 37.15
CA VAL A 19 -4.54 -12.47 35.75
C VAL A 19 -3.05 -12.49 35.45
N PHE A 20 -2.44 -13.67 35.40
CA PHE A 20 -1.14 -13.85 34.81
C PHE A 20 -1.38 -13.52 33.32
N ALA A 21 -1.03 -12.32 32.91
CA ALA A 21 -0.81 -12.05 31.48
C ALA A 21 0.23 -13.09 31.03
N ASP A 22 -0.19 -13.97 30.15
CA ASP A 22 0.70 -14.93 29.52
C ASP A 22 1.83 -14.10 28.90
N GLY A 23 3.07 -14.30 29.36
CA GLY A 23 4.22 -13.47 28.98
C GLY A 23 4.68 -13.75 27.54
N HIS A 24 3.80 -14.31 26.69
CA HIS A 24 4.05 -14.53 25.29
C HIS A 24 4.04 -13.20 24.52
N GLN A 25 5.22 -12.83 24.01
CA GLN A 25 5.33 -11.69 23.13
C GLN A 25 4.64 -12.03 21.79
N LYS A 26 3.62 -11.26 21.44
CA LYS A 26 2.87 -11.46 20.19
C LYS A 26 3.79 -11.35 18.98
N THR A 27 3.59 -12.23 18.02
CA THR A 27 4.30 -12.23 16.72
C THR A 27 3.34 -11.77 15.62
N ILE A 28 3.66 -10.65 14.97
CA ILE A 28 2.90 -10.14 13.83
C ILE A 28 3.71 -10.34 12.55
N MET A 29 3.07 -10.92 11.54
CA MET A 29 3.65 -11.02 10.20
C MET A 29 3.26 -9.78 9.38
N LEU A 30 4.26 -9.16 8.75
CA LEU A 30 4.07 -8.25 7.63
C LEU A 30 4.40 -9.00 6.34
N SER A 31 3.43 -9.15 5.46
CA SER A 31 3.59 -9.75 4.12
C SER A 31 3.43 -8.68 3.05
N THR A 32 4.54 -8.29 2.43
CA THR A 32 4.55 -7.32 1.32
C THR A 32 4.55 -8.03 -0.03
N LYS A 33 4.29 -7.31 -1.12
CA LYS A 33 4.29 -7.88 -2.48
C LYS A 33 5.70 -8.06 -3.05
N GLY A 34 6.67 -7.33 -2.51
CA GLY A 34 8.08 -7.40 -2.88
C GLY A 34 8.97 -6.86 -1.79
N PRO A 35 10.30 -7.07 -1.86
CA PRO A 35 11.23 -6.62 -0.85
C PRO A 35 11.38 -5.10 -0.84
N GLY A 36 11.62 -4.51 0.35
CA GLY A 36 11.97 -3.10 0.49
C GLY A 36 13.32 -2.75 -0.14
N ALA A 37 14.23 -3.72 -0.25
CA ALA A 37 15.50 -3.52 -0.92
C ALA A 37 15.31 -3.23 -2.42
N GLY A 38 15.65 -2.01 -2.84
CA GLY A 38 15.49 -1.57 -4.23
C GLY A 38 14.08 -1.08 -4.60
N ASN A 39 13.14 -1.04 -3.65
CA ASN A 39 11.82 -0.46 -3.85
C ASN A 39 11.48 0.52 -2.72
N PRO A 40 11.56 1.84 -2.94
CA PRO A 40 11.33 2.86 -1.92
C PRO A 40 9.96 2.76 -1.24
N PHE A 41 8.92 2.39 -1.98
CA PHE A 41 7.58 2.21 -1.43
C PHE A 41 7.55 1.11 -0.35
N TRP A 42 8.05 -0.09 -0.67
CA TRP A 42 8.10 -1.19 0.30
C TRP A 42 9.08 -0.94 1.43
N ALA A 43 10.20 -0.24 1.17
CA ALA A 43 11.14 0.17 2.22
C ALA A 43 10.46 1.08 3.26
N SER A 44 9.60 1.99 2.82
CA SER A 44 8.81 2.88 3.67
C SER A 44 7.76 2.11 4.48
N VAL A 45 7.03 1.17 3.86
CA VAL A 45 6.08 0.27 4.56
C VAL A 45 6.79 -0.53 5.65
N GLU A 46 7.95 -1.14 5.32
CA GLU A 46 8.75 -1.90 6.29
C GLU A 46 9.26 -1.04 7.45
N ALA A 47 9.64 0.23 7.18
CA ALA A 47 10.09 1.15 8.22
C ALA A 47 8.95 1.45 9.21
N GLY A 48 7.75 1.78 8.72
CA GLY A 48 6.60 2.01 9.58
C GLY A 48 6.23 0.78 10.42
N ALA A 49 6.28 -0.41 9.83
CA ALA A 49 6.02 -1.65 10.55
C ALA A 49 7.06 -1.93 11.65
N LYS A 50 8.35 -1.65 11.39
CA LYS A 50 9.43 -1.81 12.38
C LYS A 50 9.25 -0.86 13.55
N ASP A 51 8.86 0.39 13.29
CA ASP A 51 8.62 1.38 14.34
C ASP A 51 7.39 1.01 15.18
N ALA A 52 6.30 0.56 14.57
CA ALA A 52 5.14 0.04 15.29
C ALA A 52 5.51 -1.18 16.15
N ALA A 53 6.29 -2.11 15.62
CA ALA A 53 6.72 -3.30 16.37
C ALA A 53 7.58 -2.93 17.58
N ALA A 54 8.47 -1.94 17.44
CA ALA A 54 9.29 -1.43 18.54
C ALA A 54 8.44 -0.71 19.60
N GLU A 55 7.46 0.11 19.18
CA GLU A 55 6.59 0.86 20.07
C GLU A 55 5.65 -0.04 20.86
N PHE A 56 5.03 -1.04 20.20
CA PHE A 56 4.08 -1.95 20.86
C PHE A 56 4.72 -3.19 21.47
N GLY A 57 6.02 -3.38 21.33
CA GLY A 57 6.76 -4.49 21.91
C GLY A 57 6.38 -5.86 21.35
N VAL A 58 6.08 -5.94 20.05
CA VAL A 58 5.76 -7.20 19.34
C VAL A 58 6.98 -7.74 18.59
N ASN A 59 7.01 -9.04 18.36
CA ASN A 59 7.93 -9.66 17.44
C ASN A 59 7.41 -9.48 16.01
N LEU A 60 8.21 -8.88 15.12
CA LEU A 60 7.81 -8.62 13.73
C LEU A 60 8.55 -9.58 12.80
N VAL A 61 7.78 -10.29 11.98
CA VAL A 61 8.29 -11.12 10.89
C VAL A 61 7.94 -10.46 9.57
N ILE A 62 8.93 -9.96 8.83
CA ILE A 62 8.73 -9.36 7.52
C ILE A 62 9.07 -10.39 6.45
N LEU A 63 8.13 -10.70 5.58
CA LEU A 63 8.31 -11.61 4.45
C LEU A 63 7.77 -10.98 3.17
N SER A 64 8.47 -11.22 2.08
CA SER A 64 8.07 -10.83 0.75
C SER A 64 8.46 -11.89 -0.27
N PRO A 65 7.69 -12.10 -1.33
CA PRO A 65 8.18 -12.87 -2.47
C PRO A 65 9.34 -12.11 -3.16
N PRO A 66 10.21 -12.81 -3.91
CA PRO A 66 11.30 -12.15 -4.64
C PRO A 66 10.83 -11.10 -5.65
N GLN A 67 9.65 -11.30 -6.25
CA GLN A 67 8.99 -10.38 -7.17
C GLN A 67 7.48 -10.39 -6.92
N GLU A 68 6.79 -9.30 -7.28
CA GLU A 68 5.34 -9.18 -7.11
C GLU A 68 4.53 -10.20 -7.94
N SER A 69 5.13 -10.78 -8.98
CA SER A 69 4.55 -11.87 -9.77
C SER A 69 4.66 -13.25 -9.12
N ASP A 70 5.47 -13.42 -8.06
CA ASP A 70 5.73 -14.72 -7.43
C ASP A 70 4.63 -15.06 -6.40
N VAL A 71 3.40 -15.15 -6.85
CA VAL A 71 2.20 -15.37 -6.03
C VAL A 71 2.31 -16.58 -5.11
N MET A 72 2.78 -17.72 -5.64
CA MET A 72 2.89 -18.96 -4.86
C MET A 72 3.96 -18.87 -3.76
N ALA A 73 4.97 -18.03 -3.92
CA ALA A 73 5.93 -17.78 -2.86
C ALA A 73 5.28 -17.06 -1.68
N GLN A 74 4.40 -16.08 -1.92
CA GLN A 74 3.64 -15.41 -0.86
C GLN A 74 2.71 -16.38 -0.13
N VAL A 75 1.96 -17.22 -0.86
CA VAL A 75 1.07 -18.25 -0.27
C VAL A 75 1.87 -19.18 0.66
N ALA A 76 3.00 -19.73 0.19
CA ALA A 76 3.83 -20.62 0.97
C ALA A 76 4.44 -19.95 2.24
N GLN A 77 4.77 -18.65 2.16
CA GLN A 77 5.23 -17.87 3.30
C GLN A 77 4.14 -17.70 4.35
N ILE A 78 2.88 -17.47 3.94
CA ILE A 78 1.74 -17.36 4.86
C ILE A 78 1.47 -18.70 5.53
N GLU A 79 1.43 -19.81 4.77
CA GLU A 79 1.26 -21.17 5.30
C GLU A 79 2.31 -21.50 6.38
N ASP A 80 3.59 -21.20 6.10
CA ASP A 80 4.68 -21.42 7.04
C ASP A 80 4.52 -20.62 8.34
N GLN A 81 4.09 -19.36 8.26
CA GLN A 81 3.91 -18.53 9.46
C GLN A 81 2.67 -18.93 10.27
N ILE A 82 1.58 -19.35 9.62
CA ILE A 82 0.42 -19.94 10.33
C ILE A 82 0.86 -21.20 11.08
N ALA A 83 1.62 -22.08 10.43
CA ALA A 83 2.15 -23.30 11.06
C ALA A 83 3.10 -23.02 12.24
N LYS A 84 3.80 -21.88 12.23
CA LYS A 84 4.68 -21.41 13.31
C LYS A 84 3.93 -20.70 14.44
N GLY A 85 2.63 -20.48 14.31
CA GLY A 85 1.79 -19.88 15.33
C GLY A 85 1.91 -18.35 15.39
N VAL A 86 1.94 -17.68 14.23
CA VAL A 86 1.83 -16.20 14.17
C VAL A 86 0.52 -15.74 14.82
N ASP A 87 0.55 -14.62 15.55
CA ASP A 87 -0.61 -14.09 16.27
C ASP A 87 -1.48 -13.14 15.44
N GLY A 88 -0.96 -12.61 14.32
CA GLY A 88 -1.70 -11.72 13.41
C GLY A 88 -0.93 -11.46 12.13
N ILE A 89 -1.65 -11.11 11.07
CA ILE A 89 -1.10 -10.92 9.72
C ILE A 89 -1.54 -9.56 9.17
N ALA A 90 -0.56 -8.73 8.77
CA ALA A 90 -0.77 -7.58 7.90
C ALA A 90 -0.23 -7.91 6.52
N ILE A 91 -1.08 -7.88 5.49
CA ILE A 91 -0.74 -8.37 4.15
C ILE A 91 -1.14 -7.40 3.04
N ALA A 92 -0.22 -7.20 2.08
CA ALA A 92 -0.52 -6.71 0.75
C ALA A 92 -0.56 -7.91 -0.22
N PRO A 93 -1.74 -8.34 -0.70
CA PRO A 93 -1.85 -9.48 -1.59
C PRO A 93 -1.16 -9.26 -2.95
N THR A 94 -0.30 -10.18 -3.36
CA THR A 94 0.23 -10.21 -4.74
C THR A 94 -0.86 -10.53 -5.76
N ASP A 95 -1.76 -11.43 -5.40
CA ASP A 95 -3.00 -11.76 -6.10
C ASP A 95 -4.11 -12.01 -5.08
N PRO A 96 -5.13 -11.13 -4.97
CA PRO A 96 -6.22 -11.26 -4.00
C PRO A 96 -6.96 -12.59 -4.05
N ASN A 97 -7.14 -13.17 -5.25
CA ASN A 97 -7.85 -14.44 -5.40
C ASN A 97 -7.01 -15.64 -4.96
N ALA A 98 -5.72 -15.61 -5.29
CA ALA A 98 -4.82 -16.72 -4.99
C ALA A 98 -4.50 -16.84 -3.48
N VAL A 99 -4.42 -15.71 -2.75
CA VAL A 99 -4.14 -15.74 -1.31
C VAL A 99 -5.40 -15.92 -0.46
N ALA A 100 -6.60 -15.69 -1.01
CA ALA A 100 -7.82 -15.73 -0.23
C ALA A 100 -8.06 -17.06 0.51
N PRO A 101 -7.85 -18.24 -0.07
CA PRO A 101 -8.09 -19.51 0.64
C PRO A 101 -7.21 -19.67 1.88
N ILE A 102 -5.93 -19.34 1.80
CA ILE A 102 -5.02 -19.48 2.95
C ILE A 102 -5.29 -18.43 4.03
N LEU A 103 -5.81 -17.25 3.66
CA LEU A 103 -6.25 -16.24 4.63
C LEU A 103 -7.55 -16.65 5.31
N ASP A 104 -8.48 -17.31 4.63
CA ASP A 104 -9.67 -17.91 5.24
C ASP A 104 -9.28 -18.99 6.27
N ASP A 105 -8.30 -19.84 5.95
CA ASP A 105 -7.75 -20.83 6.87
C ASP A 105 -7.09 -20.17 8.10
N ALA A 106 -6.35 -19.08 7.91
CA ALA A 106 -5.77 -18.30 9.00
C ALA A 106 -6.87 -17.76 9.94
N ILE A 107 -7.88 -17.09 9.38
CA ILE A 107 -9.00 -16.51 10.14
C ILE A 107 -9.77 -17.60 10.87
N ALA A 108 -10.08 -18.72 10.21
CA ALA A 108 -10.77 -19.87 10.83
C ALA A 108 -9.96 -20.49 11.98
N SER A 109 -8.64 -20.39 11.94
CA SER A 109 -7.73 -20.83 13.00
C SER A 109 -7.55 -19.81 14.12
N GLY A 110 -8.20 -18.64 14.03
CA GLY A 110 -8.15 -17.58 15.04
C GLY A 110 -6.97 -16.61 14.85
N VAL A 111 -6.29 -16.62 13.71
CA VAL A 111 -5.25 -15.65 13.35
C VAL A 111 -5.89 -14.49 12.59
N PRO A 112 -5.98 -13.29 13.20
CA PRO A 112 -6.57 -12.14 12.54
C PRO A 112 -5.71 -11.63 11.39
N VAL A 113 -6.39 -11.08 10.37
CA VAL A 113 -5.77 -10.54 9.15
C VAL A 113 -6.23 -9.11 8.95
N VAL A 114 -5.34 -8.24 8.49
CA VAL A 114 -5.63 -6.92 7.92
C VAL A 114 -4.96 -6.79 6.56
N TYR A 115 -5.64 -6.19 5.62
CA TYR A 115 -5.05 -5.80 4.34
C TYR A 115 -4.36 -4.45 4.44
N ILE A 116 -3.20 -4.33 3.81
CA ILE A 116 -2.51 -3.05 3.59
C ILE A 116 -2.31 -2.83 2.09
N ASP A 117 -2.21 -1.59 1.63
CA ASP A 117 -1.94 -1.20 0.24
C ASP A 117 -2.92 -1.77 -0.79
N THR A 118 -3.03 -3.08 -0.89
CA THR A 118 -3.90 -3.78 -1.84
C THR A 118 -5.02 -4.51 -1.09
N ASN A 119 -6.27 -4.22 -1.44
CA ASN A 119 -7.41 -4.89 -0.83
C ASN A 119 -7.56 -6.32 -1.37
N GLY A 120 -7.90 -7.24 -0.47
CA GLY A 120 -8.25 -8.62 -0.81
C GLY A 120 -9.75 -8.81 -1.01
N ILE A 121 -10.19 -10.09 -1.01
CA ILE A 121 -11.59 -10.47 -1.25
C ILE A 121 -12.25 -11.18 -0.06
N ASN A 122 -11.51 -11.44 1.03
CA ASN A 122 -12.06 -12.09 2.22
C ASN A 122 -12.98 -11.12 2.97
N GLU A 123 -14.20 -11.56 3.30
CA GLU A 123 -15.21 -10.74 3.97
C GLU A 123 -14.77 -10.38 5.42
N GLY A 124 -15.08 -9.18 5.85
CA GLY A 124 -14.83 -8.71 7.22
C GLY A 124 -13.36 -8.40 7.53
N VAL A 125 -12.46 -8.48 6.57
CA VAL A 125 -11.05 -8.10 6.73
C VAL A 125 -10.89 -6.60 6.50
N THR A 126 -10.35 -5.90 7.50
CA THR A 126 -10.07 -4.45 7.40
C THR A 126 -9.05 -4.15 6.32
N PHE A 127 -9.33 -3.14 5.50
CA PHE A 127 -8.37 -2.56 4.56
C PHE A 127 -7.74 -1.29 5.12
N ILE A 128 -6.42 -1.20 5.08
CA ILE A 128 -5.61 -0.04 5.49
C ILE A 128 -4.80 0.42 4.28
N GLY A 129 -5.18 1.53 3.67
CA GLY A 129 -4.53 1.98 2.46
C GLY A 129 -5.20 3.16 1.81
N THR A 130 -4.83 3.41 0.58
CA THR A 130 -5.28 4.56 -0.21
C THR A 130 -6.60 4.28 -0.91
N ASN A 131 -7.46 5.28 -0.99
CA ASN A 131 -8.54 5.29 -1.98
C ASN A 131 -7.94 5.50 -3.39
N ASN A 132 -7.58 4.39 -4.04
CA ASN A 132 -6.84 4.40 -5.31
C ASN A 132 -7.63 5.03 -6.47
N ILE A 133 -8.97 4.90 -6.50
CA ILE A 133 -9.82 5.55 -7.51
C ILE A 133 -9.72 7.07 -7.37
N ASN A 134 -9.88 7.58 -6.14
CA ASN A 134 -9.81 9.01 -5.88
C ASN A 134 -8.40 9.58 -6.11
N GLY A 135 -7.35 8.86 -5.69
CA GLY A 135 -5.96 9.27 -5.94
C GLY A 135 -5.64 9.37 -7.42
N ALA A 136 -6.05 8.38 -8.23
CA ALA A 136 -5.87 8.41 -9.69
C ALA A 136 -6.72 9.50 -10.37
N ALA A 137 -7.94 9.76 -9.87
CA ALA A 137 -8.75 10.87 -10.35
C ALA A 137 -8.09 12.24 -10.04
N LEU A 138 -7.39 12.36 -8.90
CA LEU A 138 -6.62 13.57 -8.58
C LEU A 138 -5.44 13.77 -9.55
N ALA A 139 -4.74 12.70 -9.91
CA ALA A 139 -3.70 12.73 -10.96
C ALA A 139 -4.27 13.12 -12.33
N ALA A 140 -5.40 12.50 -12.72
CA ALA A 140 -6.10 12.85 -13.95
C ALA A 140 -6.52 14.32 -13.97
N LYS A 141 -7.05 14.83 -12.85
CA LYS A 141 -7.40 16.26 -12.74
C LYS A 141 -6.20 17.17 -12.99
N TYR A 142 -5.03 16.86 -12.41
CA TYR A 142 -3.81 17.63 -12.67
C TYR A 142 -3.45 17.64 -14.16
N ILE A 143 -3.53 16.50 -14.84
CA ILE A 143 -3.29 16.42 -16.29
C ILE A 143 -4.31 17.28 -17.03
N CYS A 144 -5.61 17.15 -16.73
CA CYS A 144 -6.68 17.93 -17.35
C CYS A 144 -6.50 19.45 -17.21
N ASP A 145 -6.01 19.91 -16.06
CA ASP A 145 -5.78 21.33 -15.80
C ASP A 145 -4.58 21.89 -16.59
N ASN A 146 -3.66 21.03 -17.06
CA ASN A 146 -2.40 21.42 -17.70
C ASN A 146 -2.27 20.99 -19.17
N VAL A 147 -3.23 20.22 -19.71
CA VAL A 147 -3.21 19.72 -21.09
C VAL A 147 -4.50 20.14 -21.81
N PRO A 148 -4.42 20.70 -23.02
CA PRO A 148 -5.62 21.11 -23.77
C PRO A 148 -6.55 19.91 -24.06
N ALA A 149 -7.87 20.12 -23.96
CA ALA A 149 -8.86 19.12 -24.35
C ALA A 149 -8.64 18.65 -25.80
N GLY A 150 -8.87 17.37 -26.06
CA GLY A 150 -8.59 16.71 -27.35
C GLY A 150 -7.15 16.27 -27.54
N SER A 151 -6.26 16.53 -26.56
CA SER A 151 -4.88 16.03 -26.62
C SER A 151 -4.80 14.53 -26.37
N ASP A 152 -3.79 13.90 -26.97
CA ASP A 152 -3.49 12.49 -26.78
C ASP A 152 -2.71 12.26 -25.48
N VAL A 153 -3.14 11.27 -24.71
CA VAL A 153 -2.54 10.89 -23.43
C VAL A 153 -2.42 9.37 -23.30
N ALA A 154 -1.54 8.89 -22.41
CA ALA A 154 -1.42 7.47 -22.15
C ALA A 154 -1.47 7.16 -20.65
N ILE A 155 -1.77 5.89 -20.34
CA ILE A 155 -1.78 5.31 -19.01
C ILE A 155 -0.82 4.14 -18.98
N LEU A 156 0.18 4.19 -18.08
CA LEU A 156 0.99 3.04 -17.72
C LEU A 156 0.32 2.34 -16.52
N GLN A 157 -0.23 1.16 -16.78
CA GLN A 157 -0.93 0.39 -15.76
C GLN A 157 0.03 -0.39 -14.87
N GLY A 158 -0.33 -0.53 -13.59
CA GLY A 158 0.24 -1.54 -12.73
C GLY A 158 -0.24 -2.95 -13.07
N MET A 159 -0.03 -3.89 -12.18
CA MET A 159 -0.54 -5.27 -12.33
C MET A 159 -2.07 -5.27 -12.26
N ILE A 160 -2.74 -5.65 -13.35
CA ILE A 160 -4.21 -5.67 -13.44
C ILE A 160 -4.87 -6.81 -12.66
N THR A 161 -4.11 -7.79 -12.16
CA THR A 161 -4.59 -8.82 -11.23
C THR A 161 -4.78 -8.29 -9.81
N GLN A 162 -4.20 -7.12 -9.50
CA GLN A 162 -4.29 -6.46 -8.20
C GLN A 162 -5.37 -5.38 -8.20
N THR A 163 -6.15 -5.30 -7.12
CA THR A 163 -7.20 -4.26 -6.96
C THR A 163 -6.62 -2.84 -7.05
N THR A 164 -5.40 -2.63 -6.55
CA THR A 164 -4.66 -1.36 -6.67
C THR A 164 -4.48 -0.94 -8.13
N GLY A 165 -4.02 -1.87 -8.99
CA GLY A 165 -3.83 -1.61 -10.42
C GLY A 165 -5.16 -1.30 -11.13
N GLN A 166 -6.20 -2.09 -10.84
CA GLN A 166 -7.54 -1.90 -11.40
C GLN A 166 -8.13 -0.54 -11.03
N HIS A 167 -8.08 -0.17 -9.75
CA HIS A 167 -8.66 1.07 -9.25
C HIS A 167 -7.91 2.32 -9.77
N ARG A 168 -6.57 2.28 -9.89
CA ARG A 168 -5.80 3.39 -10.47
C ARG A 168 -6.09 3.54 -11.96
N ALA A 169 -6.21 2.43 -12.70
CA ALA A 169 -6.63 2.45 -14.10
C ALA A 169 -8.05 3.01 -14.25
N GLU A 170 -9.02 2.58 -13.43
CA GLU A 170 -10.40 3.08 -13.44
C GLU A 170 -10.46 4.58 -13.18
N GLY A 171 -9.84 5.05 -12.08
CA GLY A 171 -9.89 6.45 -11.67
C GLY A 171 -9.25 7.39 -12.69
N SER A 172 -8.08 7.00 -13.24
CA SER A 172 -7.39 7.81 -14.25
C SER A 172 -8.12 7.81 -15.60
N ASN A 173 -8.56 6.64 -16.09
CA ASN A 173 -9.29 6.51 -17.35
C ASN A 173 -10.57 7.37 -17.33
N LYS A 174 -11.37 7.23 -16.26
CA LYS A 174 -12.58 8.02 -16.07
C LYS A 174 -12.27 9.52 -16.06
N GLY A 175 -11.32 9.96 -15.23
CA GLY A 175 -10.99 11.38 -15.08
C GLY A 175 -10.48 12.02 -16.37
N LEU A 176 -9.57 11.34 -17.09
CA LEU A 176 -9.02 11.83 -18.35
C LEU A 176 -10.09 11.88 -19.47
N THR A 177 -10.96 10.88 -19.52
CA THR A 177 -12.07 10.84 -20.51
C THR A 177 -13.10 11.93 -20.23
N GLU A 178 -13.49 12.16 -18.98
CA GLU A 178 -14.49 13.17 -18.59
C GLU A 178 -14.04 14.59 -18.92
N CYS A 179 -12.75 14.89 -18.92
CA CYS A 179 -12.23 16.20 -19.33
C CYS A 179 -11.92 16.30 -20.83
N GLY A 180 -12.24 15.28 -21.61
CA GLY A 180 -12.16 15.30 -23.08
C GLY A 180 -10.78 15.05 -23.65
N LEU A 181 -9.90 14.34 -22.93
CA LEU A 181 -8.61 13.88 -23.44
C LEU A 181 -8.75 12.53 -24.17
N ASN A 182 -7.90 12.27 -25.15
CA ASN A 182 -7.89 11.05 -25.93
C ASN A 182 -6.89 10.06 -25.33
N ILE A 183 -7.34 8.99 -24.69
CA ILE A 183 -6.46 7.93 -24.21
C ILE A 183 -6.07 7.06 -25.42
N VAL A 184 -4.86 7.29 -25.96
CA VAL A 184 -4.34 6.58 -27.14
C VAL A 184 -3.62 5.28 -26.82
N ALA A 185 -3.23 5.09 -25.56
CA ALA A 185 -2.64 3.88 -25.04
C ALA A 185 -2.94 3.70 -23.55
N GLU A 186 -3.26 2.48 -23.16
CA GLU A 186 -3.42 2.05 -21.78
C GLU A 186 -2.79 0.66 -21.68
N LEU A 187 -1.54 0.60 -21.19
CA LEU A 187 -0.68 -0.58 -21.29
C LEU A 187 -0.05 -0.94 -19.94
N PRO A 188 0.06 -2.25 -19.60
CA PRO A 188 0.69 -2.70 -18.37
C PRO A 188 2.21 -2.49 -18.41
N ALA A 189 2.75 -1.87 -17.36
CA ALA A 189 4.17 -1.76 -17.09
C ALA A 189 4.52 -2.33 -15.68
N ASN A 190 3.54 -2.99 -15.03
CA ASN A 190 3.68 -3.93 -13.91
C ASN A 190 4.50 -3.41 -12.72
N TRP A 191 4.37 -2.13 -12.38
CA TRP A 191 5.07 -1.44 -11.28
C TRP A 191 6.59 -1.30 -11.49
N ASP A 192 7.12 -1.66 -12.66
CA ASP A 192 8.55 -1.80 -12.93
C ASP A 192 9.12 -0.65 -13.76
N THR A 193 10.27 -0.11 -13.37
CA THR A 193 10.90 1.04 -14.02
C THR A 193 11.34 0.72 -15.45
N ALA A 194 11.94 -0.47 -15.68
CA ALA A 194 12.44 -0.84 -17.00
C ALA A 194 11.28 -1.10 -17.96
N GLN A 195 10.18 -1.71 -17.49
CA GLN A 195 8.97 -1.88 -18.27
C GLN A 195 8.29 -0.53 -18.54
N GLY A 196 8.24 0.37 -17.54
CA GLY A 196 7.75 1.75 -17.73
C GLY A 196 8.49 2.47 -18.86
N MET A 197 9.82 2.35 -18.90
CA MET A 197 10.65 2.89 -19.98
C MET A 197 10.31 2.25 -21.34
N SER A 198 10.36 0.91 -21.43
CA SER A 198 10.13 0.19 -22.69
C SER A 198 8.74 0.42 -23.26
N VAL A 199 7.69 0.35 -22.41
CA VAL A 199 6.31 0.60 -22.83
C VAL A 199 6.14 2.05 -23.30
N THR A 200 6.82 3.01 -22.66
CA THR A 200 6.78 4.41 -23.10
C THR A 200 7.46 4.59 -24.46
N GLU A 201 8.60 3.94 -24.72
CA GLU A 201 9.25 3.96 -26.05
C GLU A 201 8.34 3.42 -27.15
N ASP A 202 7.60 2.34 -26.88
CA ASP A 202 6.60 1.79 -27.78
C ASP A 202 5.45 2.78 -28.02
N ILE A 203 4.93 3.41 -26.97
CA ILE A 203 3.88 4.43 -27.05
C ILE A 203 4.32 5.61 -27.93
N LEU A 204 5.53 6.14 -27.69
CA LEU A 204 6.06 7.27 -28.46
C LEU A 204 6.25 6.94 -29.93
N THR A 205 6.61 5.70 -30.26
CA THR A 205 6.72 5.23 -31.63
C THR A 205 5.38 5.26 -32.36
N GLY A 206 4.30 4.82 -31.69
CA GLY A 206 2.94 4.81 -32.25
C GLY A 206 2.22 6.17 -32.18
N ASN A 207 2.56 6.99 -31.17
CA ASN A 207 1.84 8.24 -30.86
C ASN A 207 2.83 9.39 -30.57
N PRO A 208 3.52 9.91 -31.58
CA PRO A 208 4.59 10.90 -31.41
C PRO A 208 4.09 12.29 -30.93
N ASN A 209 2.79 12.51 -30.87
CA ASN A 209 2.18 13.79 -30.47
C ASN A 209 1.57 13.75 -29.06
N ILE A 210 1.85 12.70 -28.28
CA ILE A 210 1.33 12.55 -26.92
C ILE A 210 1.68 13.76 -26.06
N LYS A 211 0.78 14.16 -25.15
CA LYS A 211 0.93 15.34 -24.30
C LYS A 211 1.02 15.03 -22.81
N ALA A 212 0.54 13.86 -22.38
CA ALA A 212 0.71 13.43 -20.99
C ALA A 212 0.77 11.92 -20.87
N ILE A 213 1.42 11.47 -19.79
CA ILE A 213 1.47 10.09 -19.34
C ILE A 213 1.08 10.08 -17.86
N PHE A 214 0.03 9.32 -17.51
CA PHE A 214 -0.21 8.90 -16.14
C PHE A 214 0.49 7.56 -15.93
N ALA A 215 1.40 7.49 -14.97
CA ALA A 215 2.02 6.26 -14.52
C ALA A 215 1.38 5.86 -13.18
N SER A 216 0.82 4.65 -13.12
CA SER A 216 0.12 4.17 -11.93
C SER A 216 1.03 3.99 -10.70
N ASN A 217 2.37 4.11 -10.84
CA ASN A 217 3.31 4.34 -9.77
C ASN A 217 4.55 5.13 -10.22
N ASP A 218 5.34 5.60 -9.26
CA ASP A 218 6.53 6.42 -9.52
C ASP A 218 7.64 5.65 -10.24
N ASN A 219 7.83 4.37 -9.97
CA ASN A 219 8.84 3.58 -10.67
C ASN A 219 8.59 3.58 -12.18
N MET A 220 7.36 3.34 -12.61
CA MET A 220 6.98 3.42 -14.03
C MET A 220 7.10 4.85 -14.57
N GLY A 221 6.74 5.86 -13.75
CA GLY A 221 6.88 7.28 -14.09
C GLY A 221 8.33 7.69 -14.35
N LEU A 222 9.25 7.26 -13.50
CA LEU A 222 10.69 7.48 -13.69
C LEU A 222 11.22 6.77 -14.94
N GLY A 223 10.70 5.57 -15.24
CA GLY A 223 10.97 4.88 -16.49
C GLY A 223 10.49 5.68 -17.71
N ALA A 224 9.27 6.21 -17.65
CA ALA A 224 8.71 7.06 -18.69
C ALA A 224 9.54 8.32 -18.94
N ILE A 225 9.99 8.97 -17.86
CA ILE A 225 10.89 10.14 -17.95
C ILE A 225 12.18 9.78 -18.69
N GLN A 226 12.77 8.63 -18.42
CA GLN A 226 13.99 8.20 -19.11
C GLN A 226 13.73 7.97 -20.63
N ALA A 227 12.60 7.36 -20.99
CA ALA A 227 12.21 7.20 -22.39
C ALA A 227 12.01 8.56 -23.09
N LEU A 228 11.34 9.51 -22.43
CA LEU A 228 11.13 10.86 -22.95
C LEU A 228 12.45 11.64 -23.11
N LYS A 229 13.40 11.48 -22.17
CA LYS A 229 14.75 12.05 -22.31
C LYS A 229 15.48 11.49 -23.52
N ASN A 230 15.41 10.18 -23.74
CA ASN A 230 16.05 9.51 -24.89
C ASN A 230 15.43 9.96 -26.23
N ALA A 231 14.17 10.36 -26.22
CA ALA A 231 13.44 10.86 -27.40
C ALA A 231 13.51 12.39 -27.57
N ASP A 232 14.20 13.13 -26.69
CA ASP A 232 14.22 14.59 -26.63
C ASP A 232 12.80 15.23 -26.49
N MET A 233 11.87 14.52 -25.82
CA MET A 233 10.46 14.91 -25.67
C MET A 233 10.05 15.31 -24.24
N LEU A 234 10.97 15.28 -23.27
CA LEU A 234 10.61 15.50 -21.87
C LEU A 234 9.96 16.87 -21.61
N SER A 235 10.35 17.90 -22.34
CA SER A 235 9.77 19.25 -22.20
C SER A 235 8.35 19.37 -22.77
N ASP A 236 7.91 18.42 -23.58
CA ASP A 236 6.66 18.47 -24.34
C ASP A 236 5.55 17.57 -23.76
N VAL A 237 5.90 16.71 -22.79
CA VAL A 237 5.02 15.69 -22.24
C VAL A 237 4.97 15.77 -20.71
N ILE A 238 3.78 15.94 -20.17
CA ILE A 238 3.52 15.89 -18.73
C ILE A 238 3.61 14.44 -18.26
N VAL A 239 4.36 14.18 -17.20
CA VAL A 239 4.39 12.87 -16.51
C VAL A 239 3.86 13.04 -15.10
N VAL A 240 2.84 12.26 -14.74
CA VAL A 240 2.29 12.22 -13.39
C VAL A 240 2.44 10.80 -12.85
N GLY A 241 3.11 10.69 -11.69
CA GLY A 241 3.33 9.44 -10.97
C GLY A 241 2.32 9.21 -9.84
N PHE A 242 2.62 8.22 -9.03
CA PHE A 242 1.86 7.86 -7.84
C PHE A 242 2.81 7.19 -6.84
N ASP A 243 2.80 7.55 -5.58
CA ASP A 243 3.48 7.10 -4.37
C ASP A 243 4.16 8.25 -3.62
N ALA A 244 4.69 9.25 -4.33
CA ALA A 244 5.60 10.30 -3.84
C ALA A 244 6.84 9.70 -3.15
N ASN A 245 7.46 8.72 -3.81
CA ASN A 245 8.75 8.19 -3.38
C ASN A 245 9.83 9.30 -3.43
N PRO A 246 10.87 9.28 -2.57
CA PRO A 246 11.86 10.36 -2.50
C PRO A 246 12.55 10.71 -3.82
N ASP A 247 12.85 9.72 -4.66
CA ASP A 247 13.45 9.93 -5.99
C ASP A 247 12.47 10.55 -7.00
N ALA A 248 11.17 10.19 -6.93
CA ALA A 248 10.13 10.83 -7.72
C ALA A 248 9.86 12.27 -7.23
N ALA A 249 9.81 12.49 -5.91
CA ALA A 249 9.70 13.83 -5.34
C ALA A 249 10.89 14.73 -5.76
N ALA A 250 12.11 14.18 -5.76
CA ALA A 250 13.28 14.88 -6.29
C ALA A 250 13.16 15.18 -7.79
N SER A 251 12.61 14.26 -8.57
CA SER A 251 12.32 14.46 -10.00
C SER A 251 11.25 15.54 -10.23
N VAL A 252 10.23 15.61 -9.36
CA VAL A 252 9.22 16.70 -9.37
C VAL A 252 9.88 18.04 -9.04
N ALA A 253 10.71 18.10 -7.99
CA ALA A 253 11.44 19.32 -7.62
C ALA A 253 12.39 19.80 -8.72
N ALA A 254 12.98 18.88 -9.49
CA ALA A 254 13.84 19.18 -10.64
C ALA A 254 13.06 19.59 -11.91
N GLY A 255 11.71 19.46 -11.91
CA GLY A 255 10.86 19.77 -13.07
C GLY A 255 10.90 18.70 -14.18
N GLU A 256 11.37 17.49 -13.88
CA GLU A 256 11.40 16.36 -14.80
C GLU A 256 10.09 15.57 -14.76
N MET A 257 9.61 15.23 -13.57
CA MET A 257 8.24 14.76 -13.32
C MET A 257 7.36 15.97 -13.02
N SER A 258 6.16 16.00 -13.54
CA SER A 258 5.27 17.16 -13.37
C SER A 258 4.55 17.15 -12.02
N ALA A 259 4.15 15.96 -11.56
CA ALA A 259 3.52 15.73 -10.27
C ALA A 259 3.55 14.24 -9.91
N THR A 260 3.31 13.93 -8.64
CA THR A 260 3.00 12.58 -8.16
C THR A 260 1.92 12.63 -7.07
N ILE A 261 1.30 11.50 -6.76
CA ILE A 261 0.28 11.39 -5.70
C ILE A 261 0.88 10.67 -4.50
N ALA A 262 1.05 11.37 -3.39
CA ALA A 262 1.44 10.74 -2.13
C ALA A 262 0.34 9.85 -1.57
N GLN A 263 0.72 8.70 -0.98
CA GLN A 263 -0.22 7.75 -0.37
C GLN A 263 0.19 7.27 1.03
N PHE A 264 1.24 7.84 1.61
CA PHE A 264 1.70 7.60 2.98
C PHE A 264 1.98 6.13 3.31
N SER A 265 2.82 5.49 2.51
CA SER A 265 3.21 4.07 2.63
C SER A 265 3.77 3.69 4.01
N TYR A 266 4.49 4.59 4.69
CA TYR A 266 4.92 4.39 6.07
C TYR A 266 3.74 4.10 7.02
N ASN A 267 2.65 4.89 6.90
CA ASN A 267 1.46 4.70 7.71
C ASN A 267 0.79 3.36 7.45
N MET A 268 0.83 2.83 6.22
CA MET A 268 0.27 1.51 5.90
C MET A 268 0.98 0.41 6.69
N GLY A 269 2.30 0.47 6.76
CA GLY A 269 3.10 -0.48 7.55
C GLY A 269 2.87 -0.35 9.05
N TYR A 270 2.92 0.89 9.57
CA TYR A 270 2.72 1.17 11.00
C TYR A 270 1.33 0.73 11.45
N MET A 271 0.27 1.21 10.76
CA MET A 271 -1.12 0.88 11.09
C MET A 271 -1.44 -0.59 10.83
N GLY A 272 -0.79 -1.23 9.86
CA GLY A 272 -0.92 -2.66 9.58
C GLY A 272 -0.53 -3.50 10.80
N VAL A 273 0.65 -3.25 11.37
CA VAL A 273 1.11 -3.94 12.59
C VAL A 273 0.26 -3.58 13.80
N GLU A 274 -0.04 -2.30 14.01
CA GLU A 274 -0.88 -1.82 15.11
C GLU A 274 -2.26 -2.50 15.12
N ASN A 275 -2.93 -2.53 13.97
CA ASN A 275 -4.30 -3.04 13.88
C ASN A 275 -4.35 -4.57 13.86
N ALA A 276 -3.37 -5.26 13.29
CA ALA A 276 -3.24 -6.71 13.44
C ALA A 276 -3.05 -7.10 14.92
N LEU A 277 -2.24 -6.33 15.67
CA LEU A 277 -2.07 -6.53 17.10
C LEU A 277 -3.36 -6.27 17.90
N LYS A 278 -4.09 -5.19 17.60
CA LYS A 278 -5.39 -4.89 18.24
C LYS A 278 -6.36 -6.05 18.08
N LEU A 279 -6.50 -6.57 16.87
CA LEU A 279 -7.34 -7.75 16.59
C LEU A 279 -6.85 -8.99 17.34
N ALA A 280 -5.53 -9.23 17.40
CA ALA A 280 -4.94 -10.35 18.15
C ALA A 280 -5.17 -10.24 19.67
N ASN A 281 -5.44 -9.04 20.17
CA ASN A 281 -5.83 -8.77 21.56
C ASN A 281 -7.36 -8.82 21.79
N GLY A 282 -8.15 -9.10 20.73
CA GLY A 282 -9.61 -9.14 20.80
C GLY A 282 -10.28 -7.76 20.75
N GLU A 283 -9.57 -6.73 20.34
CA GLU A 283 -10.11 -5.39 20.14
C GLU A 283 -10.83 -5.30 18.78
N THR A 284 -11.71 -4.33 18.63
CA THR A 284 -12.40 -4.04 17.36
C THR A 284 -11.73 -2.86 16.66
N ILE A 285 -11.66 -2.92 15.34
CA ILE A 285 -11.10 -1.87 14.48
C ILE A 285 -12.10 -1.49 13.38
N PRO A 286 -11.99 -0.31 12.75
CA PRO A 286 -12.84 0.06 11.61
C PRO A 286 -12.65 -0.90 10.41
N ASP A 287 -13.69 -1.05 9.58
CA ASP A 287 -13.63 -1.89 8.37
C ASP A 287 -12.69 -1.32 7.30
N ASN A 288 -12.46 -0.01 7.29
CA ASN A 288 -11.57 0.68 6.36
C ASN A 288 -10.82 1.83 7.04
N ILE A 289 -9.52 1.92 6.80
CA ILE A 289 -8.64 2.98 7.30
C ILE A 289 -7.93 3.60 6.10
N ASP A 290 -8.40 4.78 5.68
CA ASP A 290 -7.79 5.52 4.58
C ASP A 290 -6.53 6.23 5.06
N THR A 291 -5.38 5.95 4.42
CA THR A 291 -4.10 6.61 4.71
C THR A 291 -4.01 8.01 4.10
N GLY A 292 -4.98 8.38 3.27
CA GLY A 292 -5.06 9.67 2.60
C GLY A 292 -4.25 9.75 1.31
N THR A 293 -4.48 10.84 0.56
CA THR A 293 -3.74 11.18 -0.65
C THR A 293 -3.45 12.66 -0.73
N VAL A 294 -2.28 13.03 -1.26
CA VAL A 294 -1.89 14.41 -1.50
C VAL A 294 -1.27 14.53 -2.88
N LEU A 295 -1.69 15.55 -3.65
CA LEU A 295 -1.00 15.90 -4.89
C LEU A 295 0.34 16.57 -4.56
N VAL A 296 1.41 16.01 -5.07
CA VAL A 296 2.79 16.51 -4.91
C VAL A 296 3.20 17.18 -6.21
N THR A 297 3.51 18.47 -6.12
CA THR A 297 4.01 19.32 -7.21
C THR A 297 5.33 19.98 -6.77
N ALA A 298 5.93 20.80 -7.63
CA ALA A 298 7.14 21.52 -7.29
C ALA A 298 6.99 22.42 -6.03
N GLU A 299 5.75 22.77 -5.64
CA GLU A 299 5.49 23.65 -4.49
C GLU A 299 5.71 22.92 -3.15
N ASN A 300 5.47 21.60 -3.09
CA ASN A 300 5.54 20.81 -1.86
C ASN A 300 6.41 19.55 -1.96
N ALA A 301 7.08 19.31 -3.09
CA ALA A 301 7.92 18.13 -3.29
C ALA A 301 9.04 18.00 -2.23
N ALA A 302 9.53 19.09 -1.70
CA ALA A 302 10.57 19.10 -0.66
C ALA A 302 10.14 18.39 0.65
N ASP A 303 8.84 18.30 0.90
CA ASP A 303 8.30 17.63 2.10
C ASP A 303 8.34 16.09 1.97
N PHE A 304 8.63 15.56 0.76
CA PHE A 304 8.62 14.13 0.42
C PHE A 304 10.00 13.59 -0.01
N MET A 305 11.08 14.40 0.08
CA MET A 305 12.45 14.05 -0.32
C MET A 305 13.25 13.40 0.82
#